data_7dc5aa4dfb470ef76f15d0a5589835cd
#
_entry.id   7dc5aa4dfb470ef76f15d0a5589835cd
#
_cell.length_a   1.000
_cell.length_b   1.000
_cell.length_c   1.000
_cell.angle_alpha   90.00
_cell.angle_beta   90.00
_cell.angle_gamma   90.00
#
_symmetry.space_group_name_H-M   'P 1'
#
loop_
_entity.id
_entity.type
_entity.pdbx_description
1 polymer ?
#
loop_
_entity_poly.entity_id
_entity_poly.type
_entity_poly.pdbx_seq_one_letter_code
_entity_poly.pdbx_strand_id
1 'polypeptide(L)'
;MKYMSFNRSCSYTCLAYMIGDYGLEYTDKDIAIEMKLAYLFYNDLKKDEYLSGAMLQGKRWFDLFLNRHLLEFMEDKYNKVDALSVIKKSNRKLMMGINLKTGKHAMVYCPSETQRFRFFNPHYENDGAVDFFNYSEQELLVLLDDEVTIGYINHNPRNTEPELELYGHSNGYLDKYVVDIIEFCSNEHTSDEIREVKESLFAGLLLSPIPLLEFEGETELVECLKKLQKDLISALQHNKQTIKLVDYLNPIELNMCARKYKDAIRKNTPPKYENL
;
A
#
# COMPACT_ATOMS: atom_id res chain seq x y z
N MET A 1 2.33 15.17 15.57
CA MET A 1 3.19 14.50 14.58
C MET A 1 2.47 13.26 14.09
N LYS A 2 2.67 12.83 12.83
CA LYS A 2 2.05 11.62 12.28
C LYS A 2 3.16 10.59 12.03
N TYR A 3 3.02 9.39 12.61
CA TYR A 3 3.97 8.29 12.48
C TYR A 3 3.34 7.12 11.70
N MET A 4 4.18 6.27 11.15
CA MET A 4 3.75 5.02 10.51
C MET A 4 3.31 4.03 11.59
N SER A 5 2.08 3.52 11.48
CA SER A 5 1.52 2.54 12.43
C SER A 5 1.66 1.10 11.94
N PHE A 6 1.91 0.89 10.64
CA PHE A 6 2.06 -0.43 10.03
C PHE A 6 3.06 -0.40 8.87
N ASN A 7 3.53 -1.57 8.48
CA ASN A 7 4.56 -1.68 7.45
C ASN A 7 4.06 -1.13 6.10
N ARG A 8 4.92 -0.37 5.40
CA ARG A 8 4.65 0.28 4.11
C ARG A 8 3.56 1.35 4.14
N SER A 9 3.15 1.85 5.32
CA SER A 9 2.11 2.86 5.42
C SER A 9 2.56 4.29 5.10
N CYS A 10 3.77 4.49 4.56
CA CYS A 10 4.33 5.84 4.33
C CYS A 10 3.38 6.75 3.53
N SER A 11 2.70 6.24 2.50
CA SER A 11 1.74 7.02 1.72
C SER A 11 0.46 7.36 2.51
N TYR A 12 -0.01 6.47 3.38
CA TYR A 12 -1.15 6.73 4.28
C TYR A 12 -0.78 7.70 5.39
N THR A 13 0.45 7.63 5.92
CA THR A 13 0.97 8.61 6.88
C THR A 13 1.11 9.98 6.23
N CYS A 14 1.57 10.04 4.97
CA CYS A 14 1.57 11.27 4.17
C CYS A 14 0.15 11.82 3.99
N LEU A 15 -0.81 10.97 3.65
CA LEU A 15 -2.22 11.36 3.52
C LEU A 15 -2.75 11.94 4.83
N ALA A 16 -2.52 11.25 5.97
CA ALA A 16 -2.90 11.70 7.30
C ALA A 16 -2.28 13.07 7.66
N TYR A 17 -1.04 13.30 7.24
CA TYR A 17 -0.38 14.60 7.43
C TYR A 17 -0.98 15.71 6.56
N MET A 18 -1.38 15.40 5.32
CA MET A 18 -1.95 16.37 4.40
C MET A 18 -3.37 16.78 4.76
N ILE A 19 -4.23 15.82 5.20
CA ILE A 19 -5.62 16.12 5.59
C ILE A 19 -5.72 16.96 6.86
N GLY A 20 -4.65 17.07 7.64
CA GLY A 20 -4.59 18.00 8.77
C GLY A 20 -4.80 19.47 8.36
N ASP A 21 -4.46 19.85 7.12
CA ASP A 21 -4.72 21.21 6.59
C ASP A 21 -6.23 21.49 6.37
N TYR A 22 -7.04 20.44 6.35
CA TYR A 22 -8.51 20.47 6.22
C TYR A 22 -9.21 20.26 7.56
N GLY A 23 -8.47 20.28 8.67
CA GLY A 23 -9.02 20.11 10.03
C GLY A 23 -9.36 18.66 10.40
N LEU A 24 -8.86 17.69 9.65
CA LEU A 24 -9.10 16.26 9.91
C LEU A 24 -7.92 15.65 10.71
N GLU A 25 -8.23 15.13 11.90
CA GLU A 25 -7.24 14.57 12.83
C GLU A 25 -7.25 13.03 12.78
N TYR A 26 -6.64 12.45 11.73
CA TYR A 26 -6.52 11.00 11.51
C TYR A 26 -5.08 10.56 11.56
N THR A 27 -4.83 9.32 11.97
CA THR A 27 -3.58 8.58 11.74
C THR A 27 -3.70 7.72 10.47
N ASP A 28 -2.59 7.17 9.98
CA ASP A 28 -2.60 6.19 8.89
C ASP A 28 -3.44 4.95 9.24
N LYS A 29 -3.41 4.52 10.51
CA LYS A 29 -4.25 3.43 11.04
C LYS A 29 -5.74 3.78 10.99
N ASP A 30 -6.13 4.98 11.42
CA ASP A 30 -7.53 5.42 11.41
C ASP A 30 -8.08 5.44 9.97
N ILE A 31 -7.29 5.97 9.03
CA ILE A 31 -7.62 5.97 7.59
C ILE A 31 -7.81 4.53 7.09
N ALA A 32 -6.87 3.64 7.40
CA ALA A 32 -6.93 2.25 6.95
C ALA A 32 -8.16 1.50 7.50
N ILE A 33 -8.51 1.73 8.77
CA ILE A 33 -9.69 1.14 9.42
C ILE A 33 -10.99 1.70 8.80
N GLU A 34 -11.08 3.01 8.61
CA GLU A 34 -12.26 3.64 8.01
C GLU A 34 -12.47 3.19 6.56
N MET A 35 -11.40 3.04 5.79
CA MET A 35 -11.42 2.49 4.44
C MET A 35 -11.74 1.00 4.40
N LYS A 36 -11.72 0.28 5.52
CA LYS A 36 -11.74 -1.19 5.52
C LYS A 36 -10.62 -1.80 4.64
N LEU A 37 -9.46 -1.17 4.68
CA LEU A 37 -8.32 -1.50 3.82
C LEU A 37 -7.86 -2.96 3.98
N ALA A 38 -8.04 -3.55 5.17
CA ALA A 38 -7.77 -4.95 5.45
C ALA A 38 -8.54 -5.93 4.55
N TYR A 39 -9.70 -5.51 4.03
CA TYR A 39 -10.63 -6.34 3.28
C TYR A 39 -10.64 -6.05 1.77
N LEU A 40 -9.72 -5.20 1.31
CA LEU A 40 -9.52 -4.91 -0.10
C LEU A 40 -8.42 -5.80 -0.67
N PHE A 41 -8.76 -6.53 -1.72
CA PHE A 41 -7.84 -7.35 -2.49
C PHE A 41 -8.04 -7.07 -3.98
N TYR A 42 -6.96 -6.81 -4.70
CA TYR A 42 -7.02 -6.35 -6.09
C TYR A 42 -5.99 -7.06 -6.96
N ASN A 43 -6.32 -7.29 -8.22
CA ASN A 43 -5.39 -7.76 -9.24
C ASN A 43 -5.15 -6.64 -10.27
N ASP A 44 -3.95 -6.11 -10.32
CA ASP A 44 -3.53 -5.18 -11.37
C ASP A 44 -3.13 -5.97 -12.62
N LEU A 45 -4.09 -6.21 -13.51
CA LEU A 45 -3.87 -6.96 -14.76
C LEU A 45 -2.82 -6.35 -15.68
N LYS A 46 -2.49 -5.05 -15.55
CA LYS A 46 -1.46 -4.40 -16.38
C LYS A 46 -0.05 -4.72 -15.92
N LYS A 47 0.11 -4.95 -14.63
CA LYS A 47 1.39 -5.24 -14.00
C LYS A 47 1.55 -6.70 -13.60
N ASP A 48 0.46 -7.47 -13.71
CA ASP A 48 0.38 -8.84 -13.19
C ASP A 48 0.73 -8.93 -11.70
N GLU A 49 0.13 -8.03 -10.91
CA GLU A 49 0.41 -7.90 -9.47
C GLU A 49 -0.86 -8.09 -8.65
N TYR A 50 -0.75 -8.80 -7.53
CA TYR A 50 -1.78 -8.87 -6.50
C TYR A 50 -1.50 -7.88 -5.38
N LEU A 51 -2.44 -6.97 -5.17
CA LEU A 51 -2.30 -5.84 -4.25
C LEU A 51 -3.32 -5.94 -3.12
N SER A 52 -2.91 -5.63 -1.91
CA SER A 52 -3.79 -5.47 -0.75
C SER A 52 -3.19 -4.52 0.28
N GLY A 53 -3.98 -4.12 1.25
CA GLY A 53 -3.49 -3.30 2.36
C GLY A 53 -2.71 -2.08 1.91
N ALA A 54 -1.53 -1.86 2.48
CA ALA A 54 -0.68 -0.71 2.18
C ALA A 54 -0.15 -0.65 0.73
N MET A 55 -0.30 -1.70 -0.07
CA MET A 55 0.06 -1.68 -1.50
C MET A 55 -0.96 -0.92 -2.35
N LEU A 56 -2.18 -0.73 -1.86
CA LEU A 56 -3.27 -0.01 -2.53
C LEU A 56 -3.07 1.50 -2.33
N GLN A 57 -2.39 2.16 -3.26
CA GLN A 57 -1.98 3.56 -3.17
C GLN A 57 -2.43 4.37 -4.38
N GLY A 58 -2.47 5.71 -4.25
CA GLY A 58 -2.87 6.64 -5.30
C GLY A 58 -4.35 7.02 -5.27
N LYS A 59 -4.76 7.84 -6.24
CA LYS A 59 -6.08 8.50 -6.28
C LYS A 59 -7.24 7.56 -6.01
N ARG A 60 -7.34 6.47 -6.78
CA ARG A 60 -8.46 5.52 -6.70
C ARG A 60 -8.71 5.00 -5.28
N TRP A 61 -7.63 4.73 -4.55
CA TRP A 61 -7.70 4.16 -3.21
C TRP A 61 -7.90 5.23 -2.15
N PHE A 62 -7.15 6.33 -2.24
CA PHE A 62 -7.29 7.43 -1.28
C PHE A 62 -8.67 8.07 -1.32
N ASP A 63 -9.29 8.12 -2.48
CA ASP A 63 -10.65 8.65 -2.66
C ASP A 63 -11.72 7.79 -1.95
N LEU A 64 -11.47 6.51 -1.63
CA LEU A 64 -12.36 5.73 -0.77
C LEU A 64 -12.54 6.35 0.62
N PHE A 65 -11.52 7.03 1.12
CA PHE A 65 -11.56 7.78 2.36
C PHE A 65 -11.94 9.25 2.11
N LEU A 66 -11.23 9.92 1.22
CA LEU A 66 -11.33 11.37 1.00
C LEU A 66 -12.72 11.81 0.58
N ASN A 67 -13.40 11.06 -0.30
CA ASN A 67 -14.74 11.41 -0.77
C ASN A 67 -15.78 11.42 0.36
N ARG A 68 -15.61 10.64 1.42
CA ARG A 68 -16.46 10.69 2.62
C ARG A 68 -16.31 11.98 3.41
N HIS A 69 -15.19 12.67 3.23
CA HIS A 69 -14.84 13.93 3.88
C HIS A 69 -14.92 15.14 2.93
N LEU A 70 -15.61 15.02 1.80
CA LEU A 70 -15.74 16.06 0.77
C LEU A 70 -14.37 16.52 0.21
N LEU A 71 -13.43 15.62 0.16
CA LEU A 71 -12.08 15.80 -0.41
C LEU A 71 -11.86 14.82 -1.54
N GLU A 72 -10.89 15.13 -2.41
CA GLU A 72 -10.41 14.23 -3.45
C GLU A 72 -8.89 14.30 -3.58
N PHE A 73 -8.28 13.19 -3.97
CA PHE A 73 -6.86 13.15 -4.30
C PHE A 73 -6.67 13.41 -5.78
N MET A 74 -5.83 14.36 -6.10
CA MET A 74 -5.41 14.68 -7.47
C MET A 74 -3.99 14.21 -7.66
N GLU A 75 -3.68 13.63 -8.82
CA GLU A 75 -2.33 13.23 -9.17
C GLU A 75 -2.04 13.49 -10.64
N ASP A 76 -0.86 14.04 -10.89
CA ASP A 76 -0.34 14.33 -12.22
C ASP A 76 1.08 13.78 -12.35
N LYS A 77 1.46 13.41 -13.58
CA LYS A 77 2.79 12.89 -13.91
C LYS A 77 3.62 13.92 -14.63
N TYR A 78 4.86 14.03 -14.24
CA TYR A 78 5.83 14.97 -14.77
C TYR A 78 7.19 14.30 -14.98
N ASN A 79 7.97 14.77 -15.95
CA ASN A 79 9.41 14.51 -15.91
C ASN A 79 10.03 15.25 -14.70
N LYS A 80 11.21 14.84 -14.25
CA LYS A 80 11.81 15.39 -13.03
C LYS A 80 12.10 16.88 -13.06
N VAL A 81 12.34 17.48 -14.24
CA VAL A 81 12.60 18.92 -14.40
C VAL A 81 11.31 19.71 -14.23
N ASP A 82 10.22 19.25 -14.88
CA ASP A 82 8.91 19.88 -14.75
C ASP A 82 8.35 19.68 -13.33
N ALA A 83 8.55 18.48 -12.72
CA ALA A 83 8.20 18.21 -11.33
C ALA A 83 8.84 19.25 -10.38
N LEU A 84 10.14 19.52 -10.55
CA LEU A 84 10.85 20.52 -9.75
C LEU A 84 10.25 21.93 -9.95
N SER A 85 9.87 22.28 -11.17
CA SER A 85 9.21 23.56 -11.46
C SER A 85 7.84 23.67 -10.78
N VAL A 86 7.06 22.57 -10.75
CA VAL A 86 5.78 22.49 -10.03
C VAL A 86 5.98 22.65 -8.53
N ILE A 87 6.96 21.95 -7.96
CA ILE A 87 7.28 22.03 -6.53
C ILE A 87 7.66 23.48 -6.14
N LYS A 88 8.54 24.14 -6.92
CA LYS A 88 8.96 25.51 -6.68
C LYS A 88 7.83 26.54 -6.66
N LYS A 89 6.81 26.31 -7.49
CA LYS A 89 5.67 27.23 -7.62
C LYS A 89 4.52 26.90 -6.66
N SER A 90 4.58 25.76 -5.99
CA SER A 90 3.48 25.29 -5.14
C SER A 90 3.48 26.02 -3.80
N ASN A 91 2.31 26.51 -3.41
CA ASN A 91 2.01 27.03 -2.08
C ASN A 91 1.23 26.04 -1.20
N ARG A 92 1.07 24.79 -1.65
CA ARG A 92 0.37 23.71 -0.94
C ARG A 92 1.28 22.49 -0.77
N LYS A 93 0.91 21.60 0.16
CA LYS A 93 1.55 20.31 0.34
C LYS A 93 1.40 19.43 -0.89
N LEU A 94 2.48 18.74 -1.27
CA LEU A 94 2.52 17.82 -2.40
C LEU A 94 3.12 16.49 -1.96
N MET A 95 2.41 15.39 -2.23
CA MET A 95 2.92 14.03 -1.98
C MET A 95 3.66 13.52 -3.21
N MET A 96 4.81 12.88 -3.01
CA MET A 96 5.57 12.23 -4.09
C MET A 96 6.50 11.13 -3.56
N GLY A 97 6.92 10.24 -4.45
CA GLY A 97 7.94 9.24 -4.16
C GLY A 97 9.34 9.84 -4.23
N ILE A 98 10.15 9.60 -3.22
CA ILE A 98 11.57 9.98 -3.13
C ILE A 98 12.43 8.73 -3.02
N ASN A 99 13.44 8.60 -3.85
CA ASN A 99 14.37 7.47 -3.84
C ASN A 99 15.42 7.65 -2.74
N LEU A 100 15.24 6.96 -1.64
CA LEU A 100 16.23 6.89 -0.56
C LEU A 100 17.13 5.66 -0.76
N LYS A 101 18.24 5.59 -0.02
CA LYS A 101 19.13 4.41 -0.01
C LYS A 101 18.41 3.10 0.38
N THR A 102 17.34 3.20 1.14
CA THR A 102 16.52 2.09 1.62
C THR A 102 15.39 1.70 0.66
N GLY A 103 15.23 2.41 -0.45
CA GLY A 103 14.17 2.25 -1.44
C GLY A 103 13.30 3.47 -1.63
N LYS A 104 12.28 3.35 -2.48
CA LYS A 104 11.33 4.43 -2.75
C LYS A 104 10.42 4.66 -1.56
N HIS A 105 10.29 5.93 -1.14
CA HIS A 105 9.55 6.33 0.04
C HIS A 105 8.62 7.50 -0.29
N ALA A 106 7.36 7.42 0.14
CA ALA A 106 6.42 8.52 -0.02
C ALA A 106 6.75 9.63 0.99
N MET A 107 6.84 10.87 0.52
CA MET A 107 7.08 12.05 1.34
C MET A 107 6.15 13.20 0.93
N VAL A 108 5.98 14.18 1.83
CA VAL A 108 5.20 15.37 1.54
C VAL A 108 6.09 16.60 1.51
N TYR A 109 6.17 17.23 0.35
CA TYR A 109 6.73 18.58 0.23
C TYR A 109 5.88 19.57 1.04
N CYS A 110 6.54 20.36 1.87
CA CYS A 110 5.93 21.39 2.68
C CYS A 110 6.47 22.76 2.19
N PRO A 111 5.62 23.62 1.62
CA PRO A 111 6.03 24.95 1.21
C PRO A 111 6.73 25.69 2.36
N SER A 112 7.88 26.30 2.06
CA SER A 112 8.65 27.08 3.02
C SER A 112 9.28 28.28 2.32
N GLU A 113 9.54 29.34 3.08
CA GLU A 113 10.18 30.55 2.58
C GLU A 113 11.71 30.37 2.37
N THR A 114 12.23 29.19 2.69
CA THR A 114 13.68 28.93 2.55
C THR A 114 14.04 28.53 1.12
N GLN A 115 15.31 28.66 0.74
CA GLN A 115 15.83 28.20 -0.55
C GLN A 115 15.94 26.66 -0.66
N ARG A 116 15.60 25.94 0.40
CA ARG A 116 15.65 24.47 0.45
C ARG A 116 14.24 23.87 0.41
N PHE A 117 14.11 22.71 -0.24
CA PHE A 117 12.87 21.97 -0.31
C PHE A 117 12.68 21.14 0.96
N ARG A 118 11.69 21.51 1.76
CA ARG A 118 11.37 20.83 3.00
C ARG A 118 10.37 19.72 2.75
N PHE A 119 10.68 18.50 3.21
CA PHE A 119 9.83 17.33 3.08
C PHE A 119 9.52 16.73 4.45
N PHE A 120 8.25 16.48 4.73
CA PHE A 120 7.83 15.62 5.83
C PHE A 120 8.19 14.18 5.49
N ASN A 121 8.85 13.51 6.42
CA ASN A 121 9.32 12.13 6.31
C ASN A 121 8.46 11.23 7.22
N PRO A 122 7.55 10.43 6.68
CA PRO A 122 6.83 9.44 7.48
C PRO A 122 7.81 8.34 7.94
N HIS A 123 7.82 8.07 9.23
CA HIS A 123 8.67 7.06 9.86
C HIS A 123 7.96 6.47 11.08
N TYR A 124 8.51 5.40 11.67
CA TYR A 124 7.97 4.85 12.91
C TYR A 124 8.33 5.72 14.11
N GLU A 125 7.44 5.79 15.09
CA GLU A 125 7.75 6.43 16.35
C GLU A 125 8.95 5.73 17.01
N ASN A 126 9.91 6.51 17.47
CA ASN A 126 11.13 6.03 18.15
C ASN A 126 12.12 5.22 17.29
N ASP A 127 12.06 5.27 15.97
CA ASP A 127 13.06 4.63 15.09
C ASP A 127 14.34 5.46 14.90
N GLY A 128 14.39 6.66 15.49
CA GLY A 128 15.52 7.58 15.41
C GLY A 128 15.61 8.37 14.09
N ALA A 129 14.63 8.22 13.20
CA ALA A 129 14.57 9.00 11.98
C ALA A 129 14.14 10.45 12.25
N VAL A 130 14.42 11.35 11.29
CA VAL A 130 14.04 12.75 11.39
C VAL A 130 12.68 12.98 10.72
N ASP A 131 11.86 13.84 11.33
CA ASP A 131 10.53 14.20 10.83
C ASP A 131 10.56 14.96 9.50
N PHE A 132 11.63 15.70 9.25
CA PHE A 132 11.77 16.53 8.05
C PHE A 132 13.17 16.43 7.45
N PHE A 133 13.21 16.27 6.14
CA PHE A 133 14.40 16.48 5.34
C PHE A 133 14.36 17.83 4.64
N ASN A 134 15.53 18.40 4.40
CA ASN A 134 15.70 19.64 3.65
C ASN A 134 16.71 19.40 2.52
N TYR A 135 16.23 19.39 1.30
CA TYR A 135 17.04 19.14 0.11
C TYR A 135 17.35 20.44 -0.65
N SER A 136 18.56 20.54 -1.18
CA SER A 136 18.86 21.47 -2.26
C SER A 136 18.23 20.99 -3.57
N GLU A 137 18.20 21.83 -4.58
CA GLU A 137 17.68 21.46 -5.91
C GLU A 137 18.46 20.29 -6.52
N GLN A 138 19.78 20.31 -6.40
CA GLN A 138 20.64 19.26 -6.95
C GLN A 138 20.42 17.91 -6.23
N GLU A 139 20.31 17.92 -4.89
CA GLU A 139 20.01 16.73 -4.10
C GLU A 139 18.63 16.15 -4.51
N LEU A 140 17.62 17.01 -4.64
CA LEU A 140 16.28 16.56 -4.99
C LEU A 140 16.23 15.96 -6.40
N LEU A 141 16.88 16.56 -7.40
CA LEU A 141 16.95 16.03 -8.77
C LEU A 141 17.59 14.63 -8.84
N VAL A 142 18.52 14.32 -7.94
CA VAL A 142 19.13 12.98 -7.88
C VAL A 142 18.16 11.95 -7.28
N LEU A 143 17.30 12.39 -6.36
CA LEU A 143 16.38 11.53 -5.63
C LEU A 143 15.04 11.29 -6.35
N LEU A 144 14.72 12.09 -7.36
CA LEU A 144 13.50 11.95 -8.16
C LEU A 144 13.71 10.94 -9.31
N ASP A 145 12.67 10.17 -9.62
CA ASP A 145 12.59 9.35 -10.83
C ASP A 145 12.52 10.21 -12.09
N ASP A 146 12.76 9.60 -13.25
CA ASP A 146 12.58 10.28 -14.55
C ASP A 146 11.12 10.65 -14.82
N GLU A 147 10.16 9.83 -14.35
CA GLU A 147 8.74 10.16 -14.25
C GLU A 147 8.32 10.27 -12.79
N VAL A 148 7.87 11.45 -12.37
CA VAL A 148 7.46 11.78 -11.01
C VAL A 148 5.95 11.95 -10.96
N THR A 149 5.27 11.16 -10.16
CA THR A 149 3.86 11.40 -9.82
C THR A 149 3.79 12.35 -8.64
N ILE A 150 3.11 13.49 -8.81
CA ILE A 150 2.85 14.48 -7.76
C ILE A 150 1.37 14.43 -7.39
N GLY A 151 1.09 14.14 -6.13
CA GLY A 151 -0.26 14.08 -5.57
C GLY A 151 -0.56 15.25 -4.65
N TYR A 152 -1.81 15.70 -4.63
CA TYR A 152 -2.30 16.75 -3.75
C TYR A 152 -3.80 16.58 -3.46
N ILE A 153 -4.29 17.24 -2.41
CA ILE A 153 -5.70 17.15 -2.00
C ILE A 153 -6.44 18.41 -2.41
N ASN A 154 -7.66 18.23 -2.92
CA ASN A 154 -8.62 19.30 -3.20
C ASN A 154 -9.94 19.08 -2.45
N HIS A 155 -10.71 20.14 -2.28
CA HIS A 155 -12.13 20.01 -1.94
C HIS A 155 -12.89 19.36 -3.09
N ASN A 156 -13.76 18.39 -2.77
CA ASN A 156 -14.68 17.76 -3.70
C ASN A 156 -16.14 18.14 -3.35
N PRO A 157 -16.65 19.26 -3.86
CA PRO A 157 -18.01 19.72 -3.52
C PRO A 157 -19.10 18.82 -4.08
N ARG A 158 -18.77 17.88 -5.00
CA ARG A 158 -19.76 17.03 -5.67
C ARG A 158 -20.16 15.81 -4.87
N ASN A 159 -19.51 15.56 -3.71
CA ASN A 159 -19.76 14.38 -2.89
C ASN A 159 -19.91 13.12 -3.75
N THR A 160 -18.88 12.84 -4.58
CA THR A 160 -18.83 11.61 -5.38
C THR A 160 -18.79 10.44 -4.43
N GLU A 161 -19.74 9.50 -4.59
CA GLU A 161 -19.68 8.26 -3.82
C GLU A 161 -18.36 7.54 -4.15
N PRO A 162 -17.66 7.01 -3.14
CA PRO A 162 -16.44 6.24 -3.38
C PRO A 162 -16.76 5.02 -4.27
N GLU A 163 -15.78 4.54 -5.06
CA GLU A 163 -15.91 3.34 -5.90
C GLU A 163 -16.06 2.09 -5.01
N LEU A 164 -17.22 1.90 -4.44
CA LEU A 164 -17.50 0.82 -3.51
C LEU A 164 -17.54 -0.57 -4.19
N GLU A 165 -17.66 -0.61 -5.52
CA GLU A 165 -17.50 -1.82 -6.35
C GLU A 165 -16.15 -2.53 -6.11
N LEU A 166 -15.13 -1.79 -5.68
CA LEU A 166 -13.81 -2.36 -5.36
C LEU A 166 -13.88 -3.44 -4.27
N TYR A 167 -14.77 -3.28 -3.30
CA TYR A 167 -14.97 -4.29 -2.26
C TYR A 167 -15.63 -5.56 -2.81
N GLY A 168 -16.62 -5.41 -3.70
CA GLY A 168 -17.32 -6.53 -4.34
C GLY A 168 -16.39 -7.43 -5.16
N HIS A 169 -15.39 -6.84 -5.82
CA HIS A 169 -14.45 -7.58 -6.65
C HIS A 169 -13.37 -8.34 -5.87
N SER A 170 -13.10 -7.96 -4.62
CA SER A 170 -12.00 -8.52 -3.81
C SER A 170 -12.06 -10.04 -3.69
N ASN A 171 -13.25 -10.63 -3.53
CA ASN A 171 -13.43 -12.08 -3.45
C ASN A 171 -13.06 -12.79 -4.76
N GLY A 172 -13.42 -12.22 -5.92
CA GLY A 172 -13.08 -12.79 -7.23
C GLY A 172 -11.57 -12.73 -7.51
N TYR A 173 -10.93 -11.63 -7.15
CA TYR A 173 -9.47 -11.51 -7.26
C TYR A 173 -8.73 -12.48 -6.34
N LEU A 174 -9.25 -12.73 -5.15
CA LEU A 174 -8.69 -13.71 -4.23
C LEU A 174 -8.82 -15.14 -4.75
N ASP A 175 -9.93 -15.48 -5.43
CA ASP A 175 -10.10 -16.78 -6.08
C ASP A 175 -9.06 -17.00 -7.19
N LYS A 176 -8.86 -15.99 -8.05
CA LYS A 176 -7.83 -16.04 -9.09
C LYS A 176 -6.45 -16.20 -8.48
N TYR A 177 -6.13 -15.40 -7.45
CA TYR A 177 -4.87 -15.48 -6.73
C TYR A 177 -4.53 -16.88 -6.23
N VAL A 178 -5.52 -17.57 -5.63
CA VAL A 178 -5.32 -18.94 -5.11
C VAL A 178 -4.94 -19.91 -6.23
N VAL A 179 -5.54 -19.78 -7.41
CA VAL A 179 -5.17 -20.59 -8.57
C VAL A 179 -3.74 -20.30 -9.00
N ASP A 180 -3.40 -19.04 -9.19
CA ASP A 180 -2.10 -18.61 -9.70
C ASP A 180 -0.96 -18.98 -8.73
N ILE A 181 -1.15 -18.79 -7.42
CA ILE A 181 -0.13 -19.15 -6.43
C ILE A 181 0.07 -20.67 -6.32
N ILE A 182 -1.00 -21.46 -6.41
CA ILE A 182 -0.88 -22.94 -6.40
C ILE A 182 -0.17 -23.42 -7.66
N GLU A 183 -0.47 -22.83 -8.82
CA GLU A 183 0.21 -23.15 -10.08
C GLU A 183 1.71 -22.81 -9.97
N PHE A 184 2.05 -21.60 -9.52
CA PHE A 184 3.45 -21.23 -9.30
C PHE A 184 4.14 -22.20 -8.34
N CYS A 185 3.56 -22.44 -7.15
CA CYS A 185 4.16 -23.30 -6.14
C CYS A 185 4.33 -24.76 -6.58
N SER A 186 3.58 -25.23 -7.59
CA SER A 186 3.64 -26.59 -8.12
C SER A 186 4.82 -26.84 -9.03
N ASN A 187 5.49 -25.81 -9.52
CA ASN A 187 6.67 -25.88 -10.35
C ASN A 187 7.96 -25.76 -9.51
N GLU A 188 9.08 -26.14 -10.10
CA GLU A 188 10.40 -25.94 -9.48
C GLU A 188 10.92 -24.54 -9.82
N HIS A 189 11.42 -23.83 -8.81
CA HIS A 189 11.97 -22.49 -8.92
C HIS A 189 13.28 -22.34 -8.16
N THR A 190 14.16 -21.50 -8.64
CA THR A 190 15.33 -21.04 -7.89
C THR A 190 14.89 -20.04 -6.80
N SER A 191 15.73 -19.85 -5.79
CA SER A 191 15.47 -18.84 -4.75
C SER A 191 15.38 -17.42 -5.33
N ASP A 192 16.09 -17.14 -6.43
CA ASP A 192 16.07 -15.83 -7.07
C ASP A 192 14.75 -15.59 -7.82
N GLU A 193 14.25 -16.58 -8.58
CA GLU A 193 12.93 -16.52 -9.22
C GLU A 193 11.81 -16.30 -8.19
N ILE A 194 11.88 -16.98 -7.03
CA ILE A 194 10.88 -16.76 -5.95
C ILE A 194 10.98 -15.34 -5.37
N ARG A 195 12.19 -14.78 -5.26
CA ARG A 195 12.37 -13.39 -4.78
C ARG A 195 11.88 -12.38 -5.79
N GLU A 196 12.04 -12.63 -7.10
CA GLU A 196 11.54 -11.74 -8.17
C GLU A 196 10.03 -11.58 -8.11
N VAL A 197 9.26 -12.66 -7.84
CA VAL A 197 7.80 -12.60 -7.73
C VAL A 197 7.30 -12.26 -6.32
N LYS A 198 8.19 -11.95 -5.38
CA LYS A 198 7.81 -11.68 -3.99
C LYS A 198 6.76 -10.58 -3.87
N GLU A 199 6.95 -9.47 -4.58
CA GLU A 199 6.05 -8.32 -4.51
C GLU A 199 4.77 -8.57 -5.33
N SER A 200 4.88 -9.16 -6.51
CA SER A 200 3.73 -9.37 -7.41
C SER A 200 2.81 -10.50 -6.95
N LEU A 201 3.36 -11.58 -6.38
CA LEU A 201 2.58 -12.77 -6.03
C LEU A 201 2.41 -12.98 -4.52
N PHE A 202 3.47 -12.86 -3.71
CA PHE A 202 3.38 -13.23 -2.29
C PHE A 202 2.97 -12.09 -1.37
N ALA A 203 3.36 -10.83 -1.67
CA ALA A 203 3.13 -9.71 -0.78
C ALA A 203 1.65 -9.39 -0.58
N GLY A 204 0.82 -9.56 -1.62
CA GLY A 204 -0.61 -9.26 -1.60
C GLY A 204 -1.40 -10.07 -0.56
N LEU A 205 -1.05 -11.33 -0.29
CA LEU A 205 -1.74 -12.14 0.71
C LEU A 205 -0.90 -12.36 1.98
N LEU A 206 0.38 -12.66 1.83
CA LEU A 206 1.19 -13.16 2.92
C LEU A 206 1.94 -12.08 3.71
N LEU A 207 1.92 -10.82 3.27
CA LEU A 207 2.66 -9.74 3.94
C LEU A 207 1.78 -8.54 4.25
N SER A 208 1.17 -7.96 3.23
CA SER A 208 0.57 -6.63 3.31
C SER A 208 -0.71 -6.54 4.17
N PRO A 209 -1.64 -7.51 4.13
CA PRO A 209 -2.89 -7.39 4.88
C PRO A 209 -2.74 -7.74 6.37
N ILE A 210 -1.71 -8.51 6.76
CA ILE A 210 -1.59 -9.06 8.11
C ILE A 210 -1.67 -7.97 9.21
N PRO A 211 -0.91 -6.86 9.17
CA PRO A 211 -0.99 -5.85 10.21
C PRO A 211 -2.37 -5.18 10.31
N LEU A 212 -3.04 -5.03 9.17
CA LEU A 212 -4.37 -4.42 9.11
C LEU A 212 -5.45 -5.37 9.64
N LEU A 213 -5.35 -6.65 9.34
CA LEU A 213 -6.22 -7.69 9.90
C LEU A 213 -6.04 -7.82 11.44
N GLU A 214 -4.83 -7.60 11.94
CA GLU A 214 -4.57 -7.50 13.39
C GLU A 214 -5.32 -6.32 14.02
N PHE A 215 -5.33 -5.15 13.38
CA PHE A 215 -6.09 -3.99 13.85
C PHE A 215 -7.60 -4.22 13.84
N GLU A 216 -8.11 -5.02 12.91
CA GLU A 216 -9.53 -5.39 12.82
C GLU A 216 -9.89 -6.58 13.73
N GLY A 217 -8.92 -7.21 14.40
CA GLY A 217 -9.14 -8.32 15.35
C GLY A 217 -9.39 -9.68 14.70
N GLU A 218 -9.02 -9.87 13.43
CA GLU A 218 -9.18 -11.12 12.67
C GLU A 218 -8.11 -12.18 13.06
N THR A 219 -8.07 -12.55 14.35
CA THR A 219 -7.00 -13.34 14.96
C THR A 219 -6.75 -14.67 14.27
N GLU A 220 -7.80 -15.45 13.97
CA GLU A 220 -7.65 -16.77 13.36
C GLU A 220 -7.12 -16.69 11.92
N LEU A 221 -7.52 -15.65 11.18
CA LEU A 221 -7.04 -15.42 9.82
C LEU A 221 -5.56 -14.99 9.86
N VAL A 222 -5.21 -14.11 10.77
CA VAL A 222 -3.83 -13.65 10.98
C VAL A 222 -2.91 -14.82 11.33
N GLU A 223 -3.30 -15.70 12.24
CA GLU A 223 -2.52 -16.90 12.59
C GLU A 223 -2.31 -17.81 11.38
N CYS A 224 -3.35 -18.03 10.59
CA CYS A 224 -3.28 -18.82 9.37
C CYS A 224 -2.29 -18.22 8.36
N LEU A 225 -2.36 -16.91 8.11
CA LEU A 225 -1.46 -16.21 7.17
C LEU A 225 -0.02 -16.18 7.68
N LYS A 226 0.20 -15.94 8.97
CA LYS A 226 1.54 -15.98 9.58
C LYS A 226 2.18 -17.37 9.50
N LYS A 227 1.39 -18.44 9.60
CA LYS A 227 1.89 -19.80 9.40
C LYS A 227 2.40 -19.97 7.96
N LEU A 228 1.60 -19.64 6.95
CA LEU A 228 2.01 -19.70 5.54
C LEU A 228 3.23 -18.81 5.25
N GLN A 229 3.31 -17.63 5.84
CA GLN A 229 4.47 -16.76 5.74
C GLN A 229 5.73 -17.42 6.30
N LYS A 230 5.64 -18.07 7.46
CA LYS A 230 6.75 -18.79 8.08
C LYS A 230 7.20 -19.97 7.20
N ASP A 231 6.27 -20.68 6.61
CA ASP A 231 6.55 -21.82 5.72
C ASP A 231 7.27 -21.36 4.44
N LEU A 232 6.86 -20.23 3.85
CA LEU A 232 7.56 -19.59 2.72
C LEU A 232 8.98 -19.17 3.10
N ILE A 233 9.16 -18.53 4.26
CA ILE A 233 10.49 -18.13 4.74
C ILE A 233 11.36 -19.36 4.95
N SER A 234 10.83 -20.44 5.51
CA SER A 234 11.54 -21.70 5.71
C SER A 234 11.99 -22.30 4.39
N ALA A 235 11.12 -22.28 3.37
CA ALA A 235 11.49 -22.73 2.02
C ALA A 235 12.70 -21.97 1.46
N LEU A 236 12.70 -20.62 1.60
CA LEU A 236 13.76 -19.76 1.09
C LEU A 236 15.09 -19.88 1.85
N GLN A 237 15.08 -20.41 3.07
CA GLN A 237 16.30 -20.65 3.85
C GLN A 237 17.01 -21.96 3.49
N HIS A 238 16.39 -22.85 2.70
CA HIS A 238 17.03 -24.08 2.27
C HIS A 238 18.02 -23.81 1.13
N ASN A 239 19.25 -24.31 1.29
CA ASN A 239 20.34 -24.20 0.29
C ASN A 239 20.17 -25.21 -0.86
N LYS A 240 18.96 -25.31 -1.44
CA LYS A 240 18.70 -26.13 -2.62
C LYS A 240 18.85 -25.28 -3.87
N GLN A 241 19.35 -25.88 -4.95
CA GLN A 241 19.46 -25.20 -6.24
C GLN A 241 18.08 -24.83 -6.80
N THR A 242 17.11 -25.74 -6.65
CA THR A 242 15.69 -25.50 -6.98
C THR A 242 14.81 -25.94 -5.82
N ILE A 243 13.65 -25.29 -5.69
CA ILE A 243 12.66 -25.51 -4.63
C ILE A 243 11.30 -25.68 -5.28
N LYS A 244 10.59 -26.71 -4.87
CA LYS A 244 9.17 -26.88 -5.17
C LYS A 244 8.37 -26.42 -3.97
N LEU A 245 7.71 -25.26 -4.08
CA LEU A 245 7.11 -24.58 -2.92
C LEU A 245 5.92 -25.33 -2.33
N VAL A 246 5.23 -26.20 -3.09
CA VAL A 246 4.15 -27.04 -2.53
C VAL A 246 4.64 -28.04 -1.45
N ASP A 247 5.94 -28.32 -1.40
CA ASP A 247 6.55 -29.16 -0.35
C ASP A 247 6.56 -28.41 1.01
N TYR A 248 6.37 -27.10 1.01
CA TYR A 248 6.37 -26.21 2.19
C TYR A 248 5.02 -25.51 2.38
N LEU A 249 4.48 -24.91 1.32
CA LEU A 249 3.19 -24.23 1.31
C LEU A 249 2.09 -25.24 0.93
N ASN A 250 1.42 -25.79 1.94
CA ASN A 250 0.37 -26.78 1.70
C ASN A 250 -0.83 -26.14 0.97
N PRO A 251 -1.22 -26.62 -0.24
CA PRO A 251 -2.35 -26.07 -0.99
C PRO A 251 -3.69 -26.12 -0.24
N ILE A 252 -3.89 -27.10 0.63
CA ILE A 252 -5.11 -27.21 1.45
C ILE A 252 -5.16 -26.09 2.48
N GLU A 253 -4.03 -25.79 3.14
CA GLU A 253 -3.93 -24.70 4.12
C GLU A 253 -4.06 -23.34 3.43
N LEU A 254 -3.47 -23.16 2.26
CA LEU A 254 -3.62 -21.95 1.47
C LEU A 254 -5.09 -21.69 1.10
N ASN A 255 -5.80 -22.73 0.61
CA ASN A 255 -7.22 -22.65 0.31
C ASN A 255 -8.07 -22.36 1.56
N MET A 256 -7.71 -22.95 2.71
CA MET A 256 -8.40 -22.68 3.98
C MET A 256 -8.22 -21.23 4.43
N CYS A 257 -7.01 -20.70 4.36
CA CYS A 257 -6.74 -19.30 4.67
C CYS A 257 -7.49 -18.35 3.73
N ALA A 258 -7.49 -18.64 2.43
CA ALA A 258 -8.22 -17.85 1.45
C ALA A 258 -9.74 -17.84 1.70
N ARG A 259 -10.33 -18.98 2.08
CA ARG A 259 -11.74 -19.06 2.48
C ARG A 259 -12.03 -18.20 3.71
N LYS A 260 -11.22 -18.30 4.76
CA LYS A 260 -11.35 -17.42 5.95
C LYS A 260 -11.27 -15.95 5.57
N TYR A 261 -10.37 -15.60 4.66
CA TYR A 261 -10.23 -14.21 4.21
C TYR A 261 -11.47 -13.76 3.42
N LYS A 262 -11.99 -14.59 2.52
CA LYS A 262 -13.25 -14.31 1.80
C LYS A 262 -14.43 -14.11 2.75
N ASP A 263 -14.54 -14.93 3.79
CA ASP A 263 -15.59 -14.80 4.79
C ASP A 263 -15.41 -13.49 5.62
N ALA A 264 -14.18 -13.12 5.95
CA ALA A 264 -13.88 -11.82 6.59
C ALA A 264 -14.24 -10.63 5.67
N ILE A 265 -13.91 -10.72 4.37
CA ILE A 265 -14.30 -9.70 3.38
C ILE A 265 -15.83 -9.57 3.34
N ARG A 266 -16.57 -10.67 3.16
CA ARG A 266 -18.04 -10.65 3.10
C ARG A 266 -18.67 -10.06 4.36
N LYS A 267 -18.17 -10.43 5.54
CA LYS A 267 -18.68 -9.94 6.82
C LYS A 267 -18.47 -8.42 7.01
N ASN A 268 -17.38 -7.87 6.46
CA ASN A 268 -16.97 -6.51 6.69
C ASN A 268 -17.19 -5.56 5.50
N THR A 269 -17.60 -6.09 4.34
CA THR A 269 -17.98 -5.27 3.18
C THR A 269 -19.33 -4.59 3.44
N PRO A 270 -19.50 -3.32 3.09
CA PRO A 270 -20.79 -2.63 3.24
C PRO A 270 -21.93 -3.33 2.49
N PRO A 271 -23.12 -3.49 3.09
CA PRO A 271 -24.20 -4.34 2.56
C PRO A 271 -24.79 -3.95 1.20
N LYS A 272 -24.47 -2.78 0.65
CA LYS A 272 -24.87 -2.37 -0.72
C LYS A 272 -24.21 -3.21 -1.83
N TYR A 273 -23.25 -4.08 -1.52
CA TYR A 273 -22.36 -4.78 -2.48
C TYR A 273 -22.39 -6.29 -2.40
N GLU A 274 -23.24 -6.88 -1.57
CA GLU A 274 -23.43 -8.34 -1.49
C GLU A 274 -24.09 -8.94 -2.74
N ASN A 275 -24.57 -8.12 -3.69
CA ASN A 275 -25.37 -8.54 -4.85
C ASN A 275 -24.75 -8.18 -6.22
N LEU A 276 -23.43 -7.94 -6.31
CA LEU A 276 -22.73 -7.72 -7.58
C LEU A 276 -21.86 -8.90 -7.98
#